data_6b5f02c31be5141a2dc3eb6ff4529096
#
_entry.id   6b5f02c31be5141a2dc3eb6ff4529096
#
_cell.length_a   1.000
_cell.length_b   1.000
_cell.length_c   1.000
_cell.angle_alpha   90.00
_cell.angle_beta   90.00
_cell.angle_gamma   90.00
#
_symmetry.space_group_name_H-M   'P 1'
#
loop_
_entity.id
_entity.type
_entity.pdbx_description
1 polymer ?
#
loop_
_entity_poly.entity_id
_entity_poly.type
_entity_poly.pdbx_seq_one_letter_code
_entity_poly.pdbx_strand_id
1 'polypeptide(L)'
;GEKGSEVKLTIVRRGVNEPLFFTVKRDKIPILSLDAAYMIQPRTGYIRINRFGATTAEEFLKALKELQKKGMKDLILDLQGNGGGYLNAAIDLANEFLQQKDLIVYTEGRAARRSNFHAKGNGKFKDGRLVVLVDEYSASASEIVTGAIQDWDRGVVVGRRTFGKGLVQRPIDLPDGSMIRLTIARYYTPSGRCIQKPYDKTANPDGTLSGENNLEKYNQELIDRFNHGELMHADSIHFPDSLKYQTKKLARTVYGGGGIMPDFFVPCLLYTSP
;
A
#
# COMPACT_ATOMS: atom_id res chain seq x y z
N GLY A 1 7.76 -19.32 22.41
CA GLY A 1 7.38 -20.69 22.77
C GLY A 1 6.28 -21.20 21.87
N GLU A 2 6.03 -22.49 21.85
CA GLU A 2 5.05 -23.12 20.98
C GLU A 2 3.61 -22.77 21.36
N LYS A 3 2.68 -22.81 20.36
CA LYS A 3 1.25 -22.66 20.59
C LYS A 3 0.75 -23.69 21.61
N GLY A 4 -0.02 -23.24 22.59
CA GLY A 4 -0.56 -24.10 23.67
C GLY A 4 0.33 -24.22 24.90
N SER A 5 1.60 -23.78 24.82
CA SER A 5 2.48 -23.73 26.00
C SER A 5 2.08 -22.60 26.96
N GLU A 6 2.39 -22.74 28.22
CA GLU A 6 2.09 -21.75 29.25
C GLU A 6 3.25 -20.79 29.49
N VAL A 7 2.93 -19.53 29.75
CA VAL A 7 3.84 -18.50 30.25
C VAL A 7 3.34 -17.99 31.58
N LYS A 8 4.22 -18.00 32.58
CA LYS A 8 3.96 -17.34 33.87
C LYS A 8 4.49 -15.93 33.82
N LEU A 9 3.63 -14.94 34.05
CA LEU A 9 3.95 -13.54 34.09
C LEU A 9 3.89 -13.04 35.53
N THR A 10 4.93 -12.32 35.96
CA THR A 10 4.94 -11.58 37.22
C THR A 10 4.87 -10.10 36.87
N ILE A 11 3.82 -9.41 37.29
CA ILE A 11 3.56 -8.02 36.98
C ILE A 11 3.66 -7.17 38.24
N VAL A 12 4.54 -6.18 38.24
CA VAL A 12 4.59 -5.14 39.26
C VAL A 12 3.78 -3.95 38.78
N ARG A 13 2.76 -3.56 39.55
CA ARG A 13 1.86 -2.45 39.22
C ARG A 13 2.02 -1.34 40.24
N ARG A 14 2.15 -0.10 39.76
CA ARG A 14 2.20 1.07 40.63
C ARG A 14 0.93 1.15 41.49
N GLY A 15 1.07 1.32 42.82
CA GLY A 15 -0.04 1.37 43.78
C GLY A 15 -0.53 0.01 44.27
N VAL A 16 0.13 -1.09 43.90
CA VAL A 16 -0.11 -2.45 44.44
C VAL A 16 1.17 -2.95 45.07
N ASN A 17 1.12 -3.29 46.35
CA ASN A 17 2.32 -3.63 47.15
C ASN A 17 2.89 -5.02 46.77
N GLU A 18 2.06 -5.94 46.31
CA GLU A 18 2.48 -7.30 45.96
C GLU A 18 2.49 -7.53 44.45
N PRO A 19 3.44 -8.31 43.92
CA PRO A 19 3.44 -8.72 42.55
C PRO A 19 2.20 -9.55 42.19
N LEU A 20 1.63 -9.27 41.02
CA LEU A 20 0.51 -10.03 40.44
C LEU A 20 1.05 -11.17 39.59
N PHE A 21 0.52 -12.37 39.75
CA PHE A 21 0.93 -13.55 39.00
C PHE A 21 -0.18 -13.96 38.00
N PHE A 22 0.18 -14.13 36.74
CA PHE A 22 -0.74 -14.62 35.71
C PHE A 22 -0.12 -15.80 34.96
N THR A 23 -0.92 -16.82 34.68
CA THR A 23 -0.56 -17.86 33.73
C THR A 23 -1.33 -17.67 32.45
N VAL A 24 -0.60 -17.45 31.35
CA VAL A 24 -1.18 -17.20 30.01
C VAL A 24 -0.80 -18.35 29.10
N LYS A 25 -1.80 -18.94 28.44
CA LYS A 25 -1.60 -19.96 27.41
C LYS A 25 -1.29 -19.25 26.08
N ARG A 26 -0.16 -19.59 25.46
CA ARG A 26 0.23 -19.04 24.16
C ARG A 26 -0.72 -19.49 23.08
N ASP A 27 -1.17 -18.55 22.27
CA ASP A 27 -1.93 -18.84 21.05
C ASP A 27 -1.43 -17.92 19.91
N LYS A 28 -1.86 -18.23 18.69
CA LYS A 28 -1.64 -17.35 17.55
C LYS A 28 -2.54 -16.13 17.71
N ILE A 29 -1.94 -14.93 17.74
CA ILE A 29 -2.68 -13.68 17.69
C ILE A 29 -2.93 -13.36 16.21
N PRO A 30 -4.17 -13.36 15.73
CA PRO A 30 -4.45 -12.99 14.35
C PRO A 30 -4.11 -11.51 14.17
N ILE A 31 -3.25 -11.23 13.20
CA ILE A 31 -2.94 -9.87 12.81
C ILE A 31 -3.87 -9.55 11.65
N LEU A 32 -4.96 -8.84 11.96
CA LEU A 32 -5.95 -8.44 10.97
C LEU A 32 -5.38 -7.39 10.00
N SER A 33 -5.80 -7.47 8.76
CA SER A 33 -5.47 -6.52 7.70
C SER A 33 -6.47 -5.36 7.64
N LEU A 34 -7.70 -5.59 8.10
CA LEU A 34 -8.77 -4.59 8.12
C LEU A 34 -8.89 -3.96 9.50
N ASP A 35 -8.85 -2.62 9.54
CA ASP A 35 -9.10 -1.84 10.76
C ASP A 35 -10.58 -1.50 10.93
N ALA A 36 -11.28 -1.28 9.81
CA ALA A 36 -12.67 -0.84 9.85
C ALA A 36 -13.44 -1.30 8.60
N ALA A 37 -14.72 -1.64 8.79
CA ALA A 37 -15.67 -1.90 7.73
C ALA A 37 -17.08 -1.55 8.20
N TYR A 38 -17.69 -0.48 7.64
CA TYR A 38 -19.01 -0.02 8.03
C TYR A 38 -19.71 0.77 6.92
N MET A 39 -21.02 0.97 7.04
CA MET A 39 -21.77 1.86 6.16
C MET A 39 -21.58 3.30 6.63
N ILE A 40 -20.98 4.16 5.80
CA ILE A 40 -20.80 5.59 6.10
C ILE A 40 -22.03 6.40 5.69
N GLN A 41 -22.79 5.90 4.72
CA GLN A 41 -24.07 6.44 4.25
C GLN A 41 -24.98 5.28 3.78
N PRO A 42 -26.27 5.49 3.56
CA PRO A 42 -27.23 4.40 3.24
C PRO A 42 -26.82 3.48 2.08
N ARG A 43 -26.01 3.98 1.13
CA ARG A 43 -25.55 3.20 -0.04
C ARG A 43 -24.04 3.08 -0.16
N THR A 44 -23.28 3.74 0.72
CA THR A 44 -21.84 3.84 0.65
C THR A 44 -21.19 3.10 1.81
N GLY A 45 -20.43 2.08 1.49
CA GLY A 45 -19.58 1.37 2.44
C GLY A 45 -18.18 2.00 2.52
N TYR A 46 -17.56 1.84 3.67
CA TYR A 46 -16.17 2.21 3.93
C TYR A 46 -15.43 0.98 4.44
N ILE A 47 -14.27 0.70 3.83
CA ILE A 47 -13.35 -0.37 4.26
C ILE A 47 -11.94 0.21 4.35
N ARG A 48 -11.31 0.08 5.52
CA ARG A 48 -9.91 0.46 5.73
C ARG A 48 -9.02 -0.76 5.85
N ILE A 49 -7.97 -0.78 5.05
CA ILE A 49 -6.93 -1.83 5.05
C ILE A 49 -5.62 -1.19 5.48
N ASN A 50 -5.06 -1.66 6.61
CA ASN A 50 -3.82 -1.12 7.19
C ASN A 50 -2.55 -1.82 6.68
N ARG A 51 -2.69 -3.03 6.12
CA ARG A 51 -1.59 -3.84 5.58
C ARG A 51 -2.08 -4.86 4.55
N PHE A 52 -1.15 -5.38 3.76
CA PHE A 52 -1.40 -6.52 2.87
C PHE A 52 -0.79 -7.80 3.45
N GLY A 53 -1.57 -8.53 4.24
CA GLY A 53 -1.24 -9.83 4.82
C GLY A 53 -1.78 -10.99 3.99
N ALA A 54 -1.52 -12.22 4.43
CA ALA A 54 -1.98 -13.44 3.75
C ALA A 54 -3.53 -13.57 3.73
N THR A 55 -4.21 -12.99 4.71
CA THR A 55 -5.67 -13.08 4.91
C THR A 55 -6.44 -11.87 4.38
N THR A 56 -5.76 -10.85 3.82
CA THR A 56 -6.38 -9.58 3.42
C THR A 56 -7.55 -9.75 2.45
N ALA A 57 -7.39 -10.58 1.42
CA ALA A 57 -8.44 -10.81 0.44
C ALA A 57 -9.68 -11.48 1.06
N GLU A 58 -9.47 -12.47 1.94
CA GLU A 58 -10.54 -13.14 2.67
C GLU A 58 -11.28 -12.19 3.61
N GLU A 59 -10.54 -11.41 4.41
CA GLU A 59 -11.10 -10.41 5.31
C GLU A 59 -11.91 -9.35 4.53
N PHE A 60 -11.36 -8.86 3.42
CA PHE A 60 -12.04 -7.90 2.54
C PHE A 60 -13.34 -8.47 1.97
N LEU A 61 -13.32 -9.68 1.42
CA LEU A 61 -14.51 -10.33 0.86
C LEU A 61 -15.61 -10.54 1.91
N LYS A 62 -15.22 -10.91 3.13
CA LYS A 62 -16.16 -11.04 4.26
C LYS A 62 -16.81 -9.69 4.59
N ALA A 63 -16.00 -8.64 4.73
CA ALA A 63 -16.50 -7.28 4.99
C ALA A 63 -17.39 -6.78 3.85
N LEU A 64 -16.95 -6.95 2.60
CA LEU A 64 -17.71 -6.57 1.41
C LEU A 64 -19.10 -7.21 1.39
N LYS A 65 -19.17 -8.53 1.63
CA LYS A 65 -20.44 -9.27 1.67
C LYS A 65 -21.39 -8.74 2.75
N GLU A 66 -20.85 -8.44 3.94
CA GLU A 66 -21.69 -7.88 5.03
C GLU A 66 -22.21 -6.47 4.71
N LEU A 67 -21.38 -5.64 4.07
CA LEU A 67 -21.84 -4.31 3.63
C LEU A 67 -22.87 -4.40 2.49
N GLN A 68 -22.69 -5.32 1.55
CA GLN A 68 -23.64 -5.57 0.46
C GLN A 68 -25.02 -6.03 1.00
N LYS A 69 -25.06 -6.88 2.04
CA LYS A 69 -26.32 -7.24 2.73
C LYS A 69 -27.02 -6.04 3.36
N LYS A 70 -26.26 -5.01 3.78
CA LYS A 70 -26.79 -3.74 4.31
C LYS A 70 -27.17 -2.74 3.22
N GLY A 71 -27.14 -3.13 1.95
CA GLY A 71 -27.55 -2.30 0.81
C GLY A 71 -26.43 -1.47 0.18
N MET A 72 -25.17 -1.76 0.47
CA MET A 72 -24.02 -1.07 -0.15
C MET A 72 -24.04 -1.21 -1.68
N LYS A 73 -23.85 -0.10 -2.38
CA LYS A 73 -23.67 -0.02 -3.85
C LYS A 73 -22.35 0.64 -4.23
N ASP A 74 -21.85 1.54 -3.39
CA ASP A 74 -20.66 2.33 -3.60
C ASP A 74 -19.65 2.06 -2.47
N LEU A 75 -18.36 2.10 -2.76
CA LEU A 75 -17.29 1.76 -1.82
C LEU A 75 -16.23 2.85 -1.74
N ILE A 76 -15.85 3.19 -0.52
CA ILE A 76 -14.63 3.92 -0.20
C ILE A 76 -13.64 2.89 0.35
N LEU A 77 -12.53 2.68 -0.38
CA LEU A 77 -11.40 1.86 0.03
C LEU A 77 -10.31 2.76 0.58
N ASP A 78 -10.02 2.67 1.86
CA ASP A 78 -9.00 3.48 2.51
C ASP A 78 -7.69 2.71 2.66
N LEU A 79 -6.65 3.22 2.00
CA LEU A 79 -5.27 2.73 2.04
C LEU A 79 -4.31 3.76 2.65
N GLN A 80 -4.81 4.81 3.32
CA GLN A 80 -3.98 5.81 3.99
C GLN A 80 -3.16 5.16 5.11
N GLY A 81 -1.88 5.50 5.18
CA GLY A 81 -0.94 4.92 6.14
C GLY A 81 -0.54 3.46 5.85
N ASN A 82 -1.01 2.87 4.75
CA ASN A 82 -0.73 1.47 4.42
C ASN A 82 0.57 1.32 3.63
N GLY A 83 1.64 0.91 4.31
CA GLY A 83 2.97 0.70 3.72
C GLY A 83 3.09 -0.53 2.78
N GLY A 84 1.99 -1.23 2.50
CA GLY A 84 1.95 -2.39 1.60
C GLY A 84 2.01 -3.74 2.31
N GLY A 85 2.68 -4.70 1.68
CA GLY A 85 2.80 -6.08 2.14
C GLY A 85 2.98 -7.07 0.99
N TYR A 86 2.28 -8.19 1.03
CA TYR A 86 2.42 -9.25 0.02
C TYR A 86 1.86 -8.86 -1.34
N LEU A 87 2.65 -9.10 -2.40
CA LEU A 87 2.24 -8.90 -3.79
C LEU A 87 0.96 -9.66 -4.14
N ASN A 88 0.89 -10.92 -3.75
CA ASN A 88 -0.29 -11.75 -4.06
C ASN A 88 -1.56 -11.20 -3.41
N ALA A 89 -1.48 -10.66 -2.19
CA ALA A 89 -2.62 -10.03 -1.52
C ALA A 89 -3.11 -8.78 -2.28
N ALA A 90 -2.19 -7.99 -2.84
CA ALA A 90 -2.55 -6.85 -3.69
C ALA A 90 -3.21 -7.29 -5.01
N ILE A 91 -2.69 -8.36 -5.65
CA ILE A 91 -3.25 -8.92 -6.87
C ILE A 91 -4.67 -9.46 -6.61
N ASP A 92 -4.85 -10.23 -5.54
CA ASP A 92 -6.15 -10.80 -5.18
C ASP A 92 -7.16 -9.71 -4.82
N LEU A 93 -6.74 -8.65 -4.11
CA LEU A 93 -7.62 -7.51 -3.82
C LEU A 93 -7.98 -6.73 -5.09
N ALA A 94 -7.01 -6.42 -5.97
CA ALA A 94 -7.28 -5.71 -7.22
C ALA A 94 -8.20 -6.50 -8.15
N ASN A 95 -8.12 -7.84 -8.14
CA ASN A 95 -9.01 -8.72 -8.88
C ASN A 95 -10.49 -8.50 -8.53
N GLU A 96 -10.80 -8.07 -7.31
CA GLU A 96 -12.19 -7.83 -6.87
C GLU A 96 -12.85 -6.67 -7.63
N PHE A 97 -12.06 -5.78 -8.21
CA PHE A 97 -12.52 -4.55 -8.87
C PHE A 97 -12.44 -4.59 -10.40
N LEU A 98 -11.60 -5.44 -10.98
CA LEU A 98 -11.24 -5.41 -12.41
C LEU A 98 -11.97 -6.47 -13.22
N GLN A 99 -12.06 -6.25 -14.54
CA GLN A 99 -12.67 -7.18 -15.47
C GLN A 99 -11.70 -8.33 -15.82
N GLN A 100 -12.25 -9.40 -16.35
CA GLN A 100 -11.44 -10.54 -16.79
C GLN A 100 -10.37 -10.11 -17.81
N LYS A 101 -9.14 -10.59 -17.61
CA LYS A 101 -7.95 -10.29 -18.43
C LYS A 101 -7.39 -8.88 -18.28
N ASP A 102 -8.00 -7.99 -17.49
CA ASP A 102 -7.37 -6.71 -17.17
C ASP A 102 -6.03 -6.95 -16.50
N LEU A 103 -4.97 -6.31 -16.99
CA LEU A 103 -3.65 -6.36 -16.36
C LEU A 103 -3.72 -5.64 -15.02
N ILE A 104 -3.30 -6.29 -13.94
CA ILE A 104 -3.22 -5.67 -12.61
C ILE A 104 -1.86 -4.99 -12.43
N VAL A 105 -0.80 -5.74 -12.69
CA VAL A 105 0.59 -5.30 -12.51
C VAL A 105 1.48 -6.22 -13.35
N TYR A 106 2.62 -5.73 -13.79
CA TYR A 106 3.69 -6.59 -14.23
C TYR A 106 5.00 -6.27 -13.51
N THR A 107 5.87 -7.26 -13.44
CA THR A 107 7.21 -7.12 -12.87
C THR A 107 8.25 -7.37 -13.94
N GLU A 108 9.31 -6.58 -13.95
CA GLU A 108 10.41 -6.75 -14.89
C GLU A 108 11.72 -6.25 -14.27
N GLY A 109 12.82 -6.95 -14.51
CA GLY A 109 14.14 -6.61 -14.00
C GLY A 109 15.26 -7.03 -14.95
N ARG A 110 16.49 -6.60 -14.66
CA ARG A 110 17.65 -6.91 -15.50
C ARG A 110 17.86 -8.42 -15.73
N ALA A 111 17.70 -9.21 -14.67
CA ALA A 111 17.84 -10.66 -14.70
C ALA A 111 16.51 -11.40 -14.50
N ALA A 112 15.41 -10.68 -14.29
CA ALA A 112 14.07 -11.22 -14.11
C ALA A 112 13.22 -10.90 -15.32
N ARG A 113 12.79 -11.94 -16.04
CA ARG A 113 11.88 -11.77 -17.19
C ARG A 113 10.56 -11.15 -16.74
N ARG A 114 9.93 -10.44 -17.66
CA ARG A 114 8.61 -9.85 -17.44
C ARG A 114 7.59 -10.91 -17.05
N SER A 115 6.89 -10.67 -15.94
CA SER A 115 5.80 -11.49 -15.44
C SER A 115 4.54 -10.62 -15.31
N ASN A 116 3.47 -11.00 -15.99
CA ASN A 116 2.21 -10.26 -16.02
C ASN A 116 1.19 -10.92 -15.10
N PHE A 117 0.47 -10.13 -14.32
CA PHE A 117 -0.60 -10.58 -13.44
C PHE A 117 -1.91 -9.95 -13.88
N HIS A 118 -2.89 -10.79 -14.21
CA HIS A 118 -4.16 -10.37 -14.77
C HIS A 118 -5.31 -10.71 -13.84
N ALA A 119 -6.38 -9.95 -13.91
CA ALA A 119 -7.61 -10.23 -13.20
C ALA A 119 -8.32 -11.47 -13.79
N LYS A 120 -8.85 -12.30 -12.89
CA LYS A 120 -9.55 -13.56 -13.22
C LYS A 120 -11.01 -13.32 -13.64
N GLY A 121 -11.55 -12.14 -13.36
CA GLY A 121 -12.93 -11.75 -13.68
C GLY A 121 -14.00 -12.29 -12.74
N ASN A 122 -13.61 -12.93 -11.65
CA ASN A 122 -14.51 -13.46 -10.62
C ASN A 122 -14.74 -12.51 -9.45
N GLY A 123 -14.23 -11.28 -9.53
CA GLY A 123 -14.32 -10.23 -8.50
C GLY A 123 -15.77 -9.88 -8.14
N LYS A 124 -15.99 -9.49 -6.90
CA LYS A 124 -17.32 -9.25 -6.31
C LYS A 124 -17.74 -7.78 -6.27
N PHE A 125 -16.84 -6.86 -6.69
CA PHE A 125 -17.12 -5.42 -6.76
C PHE A 125 -16.60 -4.81 -8.06
N LYS A 126 -16.99 -5.38 -9.20
CA LYS A 126 -16.63 -4.87 -10.54
C LYS A 126 -17.44 -3.65 -10.95
N ASP A 127 -18.63 -3.52 -10.40
CA ASP A 127 -19.59 -2.44 -10.64
C ASP A 127 -19.77 -1.57 -9.37
N GLY A 128 -20.45 -0.45 -9.50
CA GLY A 128 -20.61 0.53 -8.42
C GLY A 128 -19.46 1.54 -8.40
N ARG A 129 -19.68 2.67 -7.75
CA ARG A 129 -18.67 3.72 -7.63
C ARG A 129 -17.59 3.28 -6.64
N LEU A 130 -16.34 3.51 -6.99
CA LEU A 130 -15.19 3.18 -6.17
C LEU A 130 -14.31 4.42 -5.99
N VAL A 131 -14.04 4.77 -4.74
CA VAL A 131 -13.06 5.77 -4.35
C VAL A 131 -11.96 5.10 -3.57
N VAL A 132 -10.71 5.38 -3.89
CA VAL A 132 -9.53 4.91 -3.15
C VAL A 132 -8.88 6.09 -2.47
N LEU A 133 -8.78 6.05 -1.13
CA LEU A 133 -8.09 7.07 -0.35
C LEU A 133 -6.63 6.67 -0.17
N VAL A 134 -5.72 7.62 -0.42
CA VAL A 134 -4.28 7.44 -0.33
C VAL A 134 -3.58 8.64 0.30
N ASP A 135 -2.39 8.41 0.83
CA ASP A 135 -1.51 9.43 1.35
C ASP A 135 -0.02 9.13 1.04
N GLU A 136 0.88 9.97 1.51
CA GLU A 136 2.33 9.84 1.35
C GLU A 136 2.93 8.58 1.98
N TYR A 137 2.18 7.89 2.83
CA TYR A 137 2.58 6.62 3.47
C TYR A 137 2.01 5.40 2.75
N SER A 138 1.07 5.59 1.82
CA SER A 138 0.56 4.51 0.98
C SER A 138 1.65 4.02 0.03
N ALA A 139 2.10 2.76 0.20
CA ALA A 139 3.30 2.26 -0.49
C ALA A 139 3.14 0.84 -1.03
N SER A 140 3.97 0.48 -2.05
CA SER A 140 4.16 -0.90 -2.51
C SER A 140 2.84 -1.57 -2.96
N ALA A 141 2.33 -2.56 -2.21
CA ALA A 141 1.07 -3.26 -2.50
C ALA A 141 -0.13 -2.30 -2.62
N SER A 142 -0.19 -1.25 -1.80
CA SER A 142 -1.20 -0.19 -1.89
C SER A 142 -1.12 0.53 -3.24
N GLU A 143 0.09 0.80 -3.72
CA GLU A 143 0.33 1.48 -5.00
C GLU A 143 -0.01 0.57 -6.21
N ILE A 144 0.17 -0.74 -6.06
CA ILE A 144 -0.25 -1.72 -7.08
C ILE A 144 -1.78 -1.69 -7.25
N VAL A 145 -2.53 -1.76 -6.14
CA VAL A 145 -4.00 -1.72 -6.16
C VAL A 145 -4.50 -0.38 -6.71
N THR A 146 -3.97 0.72 -6.15
CA THR A 146 -4.36 2.09 -6.54
C THR A 146 -4.03 2.36 -8.01
N GLY A 147 -2.82 1.99 -8.46
CA GLY A 147 -2.38 2.17 -9.84
C GLY A 147 -3.21 1.37 -10.83
N ALA A 148 -3.57 0.12 -10.48
CA ALA A 148 -4.43 -0.71 -11.33
C ALA A 148 -5.84 -0.11 -11.45
N ILE A 149 -6.44 0.34 -10.35
CA ILE A 149 -7.76 0.98 -10.34
C ILE A 149 -7.75 2.28 -11.16
N GLN A 150 -6.74 3.12 -10.97
CA GLN A 150 -6.59 4.39 -11.69
C GLN A 150 -6.37 4.17 -13.19
N ASP A 151 -5.44 3.28 -13.56
CA ASP A 151 -5.08 3.04 -14.96
C ASP A 151 -6.22 2.41 -15.79
N TRP A 152 -7.11 1.66 -15.16
CA TRP A 152 -8.29 1.11 -15.81
C TRP A 152 -9.52 2.04 -15.73
N ASP A 153 -9.38 3.24 -15.18
CA ASP A 153 -10.50 4.16 -14.95
C ASP A 153 -11.66 3.48 -14.17
N ARG A 154 -11.30 2.51 -13.30
CA ARG A 154 -12.28 1.76 -12.52
C ARG A 154 -12.81 2.54 -11.34
N GLY A 155 -12.03 3.44 -10.80
CA GLY A 155 -12.35 4.26 -9.64
C GLY A 155 -11.59 5.56 -9.64
N VAL A 156 -11.85 6.36 -8.64
CA VAL A 156 -11.23 7.67 -8.41
C VAL A 156 -10.28 7.58 -7.25
N VAL A 157 -9.08 8.09 -7.42
CA VAL A 157 -8.04 8.17 -6.38
C VAL A 157 -8.07 9.55 -5.74
N VAL A 158 -8.21 9.61 -4.42
CA VAL A 158 -8.35 10.85 -3.66
C VAL A 158 -7.31 10.89 -2.54
N GLY A 159 -6.69 12.04 -2.33
CA GLY A 159 -5.71 12.25 -1.25
C GLY A 159 -4.45 12.94 -1.70
N ARG A 160 -3.28 12.40 -1.33
CA ARG A 160 -1.96 12.93 -1.69
C ARG A 160 -1.13 11.91 -2.46
N ARG A 161 -0.08 12.38 -3.13
CA ARG A 161 0.85 11.51 -3.87
C ARG A 161 1.42 10.43 -2.96
N THR A 162 1.36 9.18 -3.40
CA THR A 162 1.83 8.03 -2.64
C THR A 162 3.36 7.98 -2.54
N PHE A 163 3.87 7.01 -1.82
CA PHE A 163 5.27 6.88 -1.45
C PHE A 163 6.24 6.72 -2.63
N GLY A 164 5.88 5.91 -3.64
CA GLY A 164 6.76 5.59 -4.76
C GLY A 164 7.71 4.39 -4.52
N LYS A 165 7.21 3.32 -3.89
CA LYS A 165 7.97 2.07 -3.68
C LYS A 165 7.57 1.01 -4.69
N GLY A 166 8.28 0.98 -5.82
CA GLY A 166 8.02 0.08 -6.94
C GLY A 166 9.02 -1.06 -7.10
N LEU A 167 9.60 -1.59 -6.02
CA LEU A 167 10.63 -2.63 -6.07
C LEU A 167 10.11 -3.99 -5.61
N VAL A 168 10.46 -5.02 -6.36
CA VAL A 168 10.31 -6.42 -5.98
C VAL A 168 11.57 -6.88 -5.25
N GLN A 169 11.42 -7.24 -3.99
CA GLN A 169 12.51 -7.75 -3.16
C GLN A 169 12.31 -9.24 -2.88
N ARG A 170 13.34 -10.02 -3.03
CA ARG A 170 13.37 -11.45 -2.72
C ARG A 170 14.28 -11.71 -1.53
N PRO A 171 13.80 -12.38 -0.47
CA PRO A 171 14.66 -12.87 0.58
C PRO A 171 15.49 -14.06 0.07
N ILE A 172 16.74 -14.11 0.46
CA ILE A 172 17.69 -15.21 0.18
C ILE A 172 18.32 -15.60 1.51
N ASP A 173 18.06 -16.82 1.95
CA ASP A 173 18.65 -17.35 3.17
C ASP A 173 20.11 -17.72 2.94
N LEU A 174 20.97 -17.40 3.88
CA LEU A 174 22.41 -17.73 3.86
C LEU A 174 22.71 -18.93 4.76
N PRO A 175 23.83 -19.66 4.54
CA PRO A 175 24.20 -20.86 5.30
C PRO A 175 24.38 -20.62 6.81
N ASP A 176 24.70 -19.41 7.22
CA ASP A 176 24.87 -19.01 8.63
C ASP A 176 23.54 -18.64 9.34
N GLY A 177 22.39 -18.79 8.65
CA GLY A 177 21.07 -18.43 9.15
C GLY A 177 20.72 -16.97 9.02
N SER A 178 21.58 -16.14 8.46
CA SER A 178 21.27 -14.75 8.09
C SER A 178 20.49 -14.70 6.76
N MET A 179 19.91 -13.53 6.43
CA MET A 179 19.08 -13.36 5.25
C MET A 179 19.44 -12.07 4.51
N ILE A 180 19.58 -12.15 3.19
CA ILE A 180 19.73 -10.98 2.31
C ILE A 180 18.39 -10.70 1.63
N ARG A 181 17.95 -9.43 1.60
CA ARG A 181 16.85 -8.96 0.74
C ARG A 181 17.42 -8.31 -0.51
N LEU A 182 17.30 -9.00 -1.64
CA LEU A 182 17.81 -8.53 -2.91
C LEU A 182 16.66 -7.97 -3.76
N THR A 183 16.85 -6.75 -4.30
CA THR A 183 15.97 -6.19 -5.34
C THR A 183 16.22 -6.91 -6.66
N ILE A 184 15.20 -7.57 -7.21
CA ILE A 184 15.29 -8.37 -8.43
C ILE A 184 14.50 -7.79 -9.61
N ALA A 185 13.49 -6.96 -9.37
CA ALA A 185 12.65 -6.39 -10.40
C ALA A 185 11.97 -5.09 -9.92
N ARG A 186 11.29 -4.40 -10.84
CA ARG A 186 10.41 -3.27 -10.58
C ARG A 186 8.97 -3.63 -10.86
N TYR A 187 8.03 -2.94 -10.20
CA TYR A 187 6.61 -2.99 -10.50
C TYR A 187 6.25 -1.94 -11.54
N TYR A 188 5.37 -2.36 -12.45
CA TYR A 188 4.78 -1.48 -13.46
C TYR A 188 3.27 -1.63 -13.46
N THR A 189 2.56 -0.53 -13.53
CA THR A 189 1.10 -0.48 -13.59
C THR A 189 0.58 -0.86 -14.98
N PRO A 190 -0.74 -1.05 -15.17
CA PRO A 190 -1.31 -1.39 -16.48
C PRO A 190 -0.96 -0.41 -17.61
N SER A 191 -0.81 0.88 -17.32
CA SER A 191 -0.39 1.88 -18.32
C SER A 191 1.08 1.78 -18.72
N GLY A 192 1.88 1.01 -17.98
CA GLY A 192 3.32 0.83 -18.21
C GLY A 192 4.20 1.74 -17.38
N ARG A 193 3.64 2.60 -16.53
CA ARG A 193 4.42 3.46 -15.67
C ARG A 193 5.07 2.69 -14.52
N CYS A 194 6.34 3.00 -14.26
CA CYS A 194 7.05 2.56 -13.08
C CYS A 194 6.74 3.52 -11.93
N ILE A 195 6.20 3.02 -10.83
CA ILE A 195 5.86 3.83 -9.66
C ILE A 195 7.07 4.13 -8.77
N GLN A 196 8.21 3.45 -9.01
CA GLN A 196 9.43 3.66 -8.23
C GLN A 196 9.93 5.09 -8.41
N LYS A 197 10.07 5.80 -7.30
CA LYS A 197 10.75 7.09 -7.28
C LYS A 197 12.24 6.93 -7.62
N PRO A 198 12.89 7.94 -8.23
CA PRO A 198 14.32 7.91 -8.49
C PRO A 198 15.09 7.67 -7.19
N TYR A 199 16.16 6.87 -7.28
CA TYR A 199 17.18 6.82 -6.23
C TYR A 199 18.24 7.86 -6.55
N ASP A 200 18.55 8.72 -5.63
CA ASP A 200 19.78 9.48 -5.68
C ASP A 200 20.96 8.52 -5.54
N LYS A 201 21.62 8.32 -6.65
CA LYS A 201 22.88 7.56 -6.69
C LYS A 201 24.04 8.49 -6.26
N THR A 202 23.96 9.08 -5.10
CA THR A 202 25.14 9.70 -4.51
C THR A 202 26.02 8.57 -4.01
N ALA A 203 26.93 8.11 -4.89
CA ALA A 203 28.08 7.34 -4.44
C ALA A 203 28.92 8.28 -3.57
N ASN A 204 29.44 7.76 -2.46
CA ASN A 204 30.48 8.44 -1.70
C ASN A 204 31.67 8.73 -2.63
N PRO A 205 32.53 9.71 -2.33
CA PRO A 205 33.69 10.01 -3.14
C PRO A 205 34.65 8.82 -3.35
N ASP A 206 34.56 7.80 -2.50
CA ASP A 206 35.30 6.52 -2.57
C ASP A 206 34.61 5.45 -3.45
N GLY A 207 33.47 5.76 -4.10
CA GLY A 207 32.73 4.82 -4.94
C GLY A 207 31.86 3.83 -4.16
N THR A 208 31.86 3.87 -2.83
CA THR A 208 30.91 3.08 -2.02
C THR A 208 29.52 3.68 -2.09
N LEU A 209 28.50 2.83 -2.18
CA LEU A 209 27.12 3.29 -2.02
C LEU A 209 26.93 3.73 -0.57
N SER A 210 26.50 4.96 -0.36
CA SER A 210 26.24 5.45 0.99
C SER A 210 25.27 4.50 1.71
N GLY A 211 25.81 3.77 2.69
CA GLY A 211 25.04 2.90 3.60
C GLY A 211 24.25 3.68 4.66
N GLU A 212 24.01 4.99 4.42
CA GLU A 212 23.29 5.83 5.35
C GLU A 212 21.86 5.35 5.55
N ASN A 213 21.42 5.43 6.79
CA ASN A 213 20.13 5.03 7.32
C ASN A 213 18.98 5.40 6.37
N ASN A 214 18.39 4.41 5.70
CA ASN A 214 17.25 4.59 4.81
C ASN A 214 16.09 5.31 5.48
N LEU A 215 15.99 5.25 6.82
CA LEU A 215 14.94 5.91 7.59
C LEU A 215 15.17 7.42 7.72
N GLU A 216 16.41 7.86 7.93
CA GLU A 216 16.74 9.29 8.00
C GLU A 216 16.54 9.98 6.65
N LYS A 217 17.00 9.35 5.56
CA LYS A 217 16.74 9.84 4.19
C LYS A 217 15.25 9.90 3.86
N TYR A 218 14.49 8.91 4.32
CA TYR A 218 13.05 8.90 4.14
C TYR A 218 12.35 10.05 4.90
N ASN A 219 12.72 10.25 6.16
CA ASN A 219 12.19 11.34 6.96
C ASN A 219 12.57 12.70 6.37
N GLN A 220 13.82 12.83 5.88
CA GLN A 220 14.28 14.06 5.22
C GLN A 220 13.47 14.31 3.94
N GLU A 221 13.22 13.30 3.12
CA GLU A 221 12.41 13.46 1.91
C GLU A 221 10.99 13.92 2.21
N LEU A 222 10.35 13.40 3.27
CA LEU A 222 9.02 13.88 3.68
C LEU A 222 9.06 15.35 4.12
N ILE A 223 10.10 15.74 4.85
CA ILE A 223 10.33 17.13 5.25
C ILE A 223 10.53 18.01 4.01
N ASP A 224 11.32 17.54 3.04
CA ASP A 224 11.57 18.26 1.80
C ASP A 224 10.28 18.41 0.97
N ARG A 225 9.46 17.36 0.83
CA ARG A 225 8.14 17.41 0.18
C ARG A 225 7.22 18.42 0.87
N PHE A 226 7.25 18.45 2.20
CA PHE A 226 6.49 19.43 2.97
C PHE A 226 6.99 20.85 2.73
N ASN A 227 8.30 21.09 2.84
CA ASN A 227 8.92 22.40 2.65
C ASN A 227 8.72 22.95 1.23
N HIS A 228 8.65 22.08 0.21
CA HIS A 228 8.33 22.46 -1.17
C HIS A 228 6.82 22.63 -1.41
N GLY A 229 5.98 22.49 -0.38
CA GLY A 229 4.54 22.68 -0.46
C GLY A 229 3.77 21.50 -1.11
N GLU A 230 4.44 20.40 -1.42
CA GLU A 230 3.83 19.26 -2.11
C GLU A 230 2.65 18.63 -1.35
N LEU A 231 2.71 18.66 -0.02
CA LEU A 231 1.63 18.13 0.83
C LEU A 231 0.45 19.10 0.99
N MET A 232 0.62 20.36 0.57
CA MET A 232 -0.37 21.42 0.75
C MET A 232 -0.98 21.89 -0.59
N HIS A 233 -0.23 21.80 -1.68
CA HIS A 233 -0.62 22.35 -2.99
C HIS A 233 -0.33 21.34 -4.11
N ALA A 234 -1.37 20.98 -4.88
CA ALA A 234 -1.22 20.07 -6.02
C ALA A 234 -0.25 20.63 -7.10
N ASP A 235 -0.27 21.94 -7.28
CA ASP A 235 0.54 22.64 -8.29
C ASP A 235 2.05 22.65 -7.98
N SER A 236 2.43 22.28 -6.76
CA SER A 236 3.86 22.13 -6.38
C SER A 236 4.48 20.83 -6.91
N ILE A 237 3.68 19.93 -7.49
CA ILE A 237 4.13 18.63 -7.98
C ILE A 237 4.31 18.70 -9.49
N HIS A 238 5.57 18.59 -9.94
CA HIS A 238 5.91 18.61 -11.36
C HIS A 238 6.51 17.29 -11.81
N PHE A 239 5.98 16.76 -12.92
CA PHE A 239 6.51 15.57 -13.57
C PHE A 239 7.03 15.91 -14.96
N PRO A 240 8.20 15.39 -15.38
CA PRO A 240 8.68 15.51 -16.75
C PRO A 240 7.68 14.90 -17.74
N ASP A 241 7.61 15.46 -18.94
CA ASP A 241 6.74 14.95 -20.01
C ASP A 241 7.04 13.49 -20.38
N SER A 242 8.29 13.05 -20.23
CA SER A 242 8.72 11.68 -20.46
C SER A 242 8.10 10.66 -19.49
N LEU A 243 7.51 11.13 -18.39
CA LEU A 243 6.84 10.30 -17.38
C LEU A 243 5.31 10.38 -17.47
N LYS A 244 4.76 11.00 -18.51
CA LYS A 244 3.32 11.02 -18.79
C LYS A 244 2.88 9.74 -19.47
N TYR A 245 1.81 9.17 -18.99
CA TYR A 245 1.14 7.98 -19.51
C TYR A 245 -0.35 8.26 -19.63
N GLN A 246 -1.09 7.34 -20.24
CA GLN A 246 -2.54 7.46 -20.39
C GLN A 246 -3.24 6.26 -19.76
N THR A 247 -4.39 6.51 -19.13
CA THR A 247 -5.29 5.46 -18.64
C THR A 247 -5.89 4.68 -19.81
N LYS A 248 -6.35 3.46 -19.53
CA LYS A 248 -6.71 2.48 -20.58
C LYS A 248 -8.05 2.72 -21.26
N LYS A 249 -9.00 3.36 -20.57
CA LYS A 249 -10.36 3.56 -21.11
C LYS A 249 -10.63 5.02 -21.50
N LEU A 250 -10.27 5.96 -20.64
CA LEU A 250 -10.60 7.37 -20.81
C LEU A 250 -9.43 8.22 -21.32
N ALA A 251 -8.24 7.61 -21.51
CA ALA A 251 -7.02 8.28 -21.94
C ALA A 251 -6.67 9.53 -21.09
N ARG A 252 -6.98 9.48 -19.77
CA ARG A 252 -6.59 10.53 -18.84
C ARG A 252 -5.08 10.49 -18.61
N THR A 253 -4.45 11.64 -18.44
CA THR A 253 -3.03 11.72 -18.12
C THR A 253 -2.77 11.24 -16.70
N VAL A 254 -1.82 10.32 -16.56
CA VAL A 254 -1.28 9.82 -15.28
C VAL A 254 0.24 9.83 -15.33
N TYR A 255 0.90 9.86 -14.18
CA TYR A 255 2.34 10.07 -14.10
C TYR A 255 3.06 8.88 -13.49
N GLY A 256 4.28 8.60 -13.96
CA GLY A 256 5.19 7.60 -13.41
C GLY A 256 6.38 8.21 -12.68
N GLY A 257 7.23 7.36 -12.08
CA GLY A 257 8.51 7.79 -11.50
C GLY A 257 8.45 8.52 -10.17
N GLY A 258 7.39 8.36 -9.41
CA GLY A 258 7.30 9.06 -8.12
C GLY A 258 6.05 8.77 -7.28
N GLY A 259 5.55 7.56 -7.31
CA GLY A 259 4.30 7.17 -6.66
C GLY A 259 3.08 7.35 -7.56
N ILE A 260 1.91 7.18 -6.99
CA ILE A 260 0.62 7.39 -7.65
C ILE A 260 0.12 8.78 -7.29
N MET A 261 -0.03 9.64 -8.29
CA MET A 261 -0.66 10.94 -8.13
C MET A 261 -2.17 10.77 -8.06
N PRO A 262 -2.88 11.31 -7.04
CA PRO A 262 -4.32 11.21 -6.95
C PRO A 262 -5.02 11.98 -8.07
N ASP A 263 -6.25 11.54 -8.40
CA ASP A 263 -7.13 12.27 -9.33
C ASP A 263 -7.68 13.54 -8.69
N PHE A 264 -7.95 13.48 -7.37
CA PHE A 264 -8.35 14.63 -6.55
C PHE A 264 -7.39 14.79 -5.37
N PHE A 265 -6.68 15.89 -5.39
CA PHE A 265 -5.76 16.23 -4.31
C PHE A 265 -6.52 16.74 -3.08
N VAL A 266 -6.13 16.25 -1.90
CA VAL A 266 -6.60 16.73 -0.60
C VAL A 266 -5.38 17.12 0.22
N PRO A 267 -5.23 18.39 0.60
CA PRO A 267 -4.06 18.85 1.35
C PRO A 267 -3.96 18.19 2.73
N CYS A 268 -2.75 18.12 3.25
CA CYS A 268 -2.51 17.74 4.63
C CYS A 268 -3.08 18.84 5.53
N LEU A 269 -4.07 18.48 6.35
CA LEU A 269 -4.53 19.37 7.41
C LEU A 269 -3.50 19.31 8.54
N LEU A 270 -2.56 20.24 8.55
CA LEU A 270 -1.80 20.50 9.76
C LEU A 270 -2.78 21.06 10.79
N TYR A 271 -3.10 20.27 11.80
CA TYR A 271 -3.66 20.81 13.02
C TYR A 271 -2.59 21.72 13.63
N THR A 272 -2.63 22.98 13.29
CA THR A 272 -2.12 24.01 14.18
C THR A 272 -3.12 24.03 15.34
N SER A 273 -2.82 23.25 16.37
CA SER A 273 -3.46 23.45 17.67
C SER A 273 -3.23 24.90 18.07
N PRO A 274 -4.26 25.65 18.51
CA PRO A 274 -4.09 26.98 19.02
C PRO A 274 -3.22 26.99 20.27
#